data_ecf2892aec3d07784aed40b7036ec9ef
#
_entry.id   ecf2892aec3d07784aed40b7036ec9ef
#
_cell.length_a   1.000
_cell.length_b   1.000
_cell.length_c   1.000
_cell.angle_alpha   90.00
_cell.angle_beta   90.00
_cell.angle_gamma   90.00
#
_symmetry.space_group_name_H-M   'P 1'
#
loop_
_entity.id
_entity.type
_entity.pdbx_description
1 polymer ?
#
loop_
_entity_poly.entity_id
_entity_poly.type
_entity_poly.pdbx_seq_one_letter_code
_entity_poly.pdbx_strand_id
1 'polypeptide(L)'
;YIFELFASACLGLFKLNNKWDSLNSGLSAGELETLIETNSVTGLKPDEKNIIEGVFALKDTQVKEVMIPRSEMVTLSKNITFAELMKQVYQTRHARFFVIGESLDEVLGVLDLRYLAKPISKGEMGAETLLEPFLLPVTKVLETCSLAEILPLVRDYNPFLLVVDEHGGTEGLITAADLTGEIVGDEIQNNKIYSDMKQLDNSSKKWSIAGKSEIIDINKKL
;
A
#
# COMPACT_ATOMS: atom_id res chain seq x y z
N TYR A 1 1.69 57.44 -17.65
CA TYR A 1 0.58 57.88 -16.76
C TYR A 1 -0.77 57.95 -17.51
N ILE A 2 -0.87 58.66 -18.65
CA ILE A 2 -2.12 58.79 -19.41
C ILE A 2 -2.52 57.47 -20.09
N PHE A 3 -1.56 56.69 -20.54
CA PHE A 3 -1.77 55.38 -21.18
C PHE A 3 -2.24 54.31 -20.19
N GLU A 4 -1.74 54.33 -18.96
CA GLU A 4 -2.20 53.43 -17.90
C GLU A 4 -3.61 53.71 -17.44
N LEU A 5 -4.00 54.99 -17.36
CA LEU A 5 -5.35 55.39 -17.02
C LEU A 5 -6.37 55.00 -18.12
N PHE A 6 -5.97 55.07 -19.39
CA PHE A 6 -6.81 54.65 -20.52
C PHE A 6 -6.96 53.15 -20.60
N ALA A 7 -5.88 52.39 -20.35
CA ALA A 7 -5.89 50.93 -20.29
C ALA A 7 -6.77 50.41 -19.13
N SER A 8 -6.69 51.04 -17.96
CA SER A 8 -7.52 50.73 -16.80
C SER A 8 -9.02 51.02 -17.03
N ALA A 9 -9.33 52.09 -17.72
CA ALA A 9 -10.71 52.43 -18.07
C ALA A 9 -11.32 51.47 -19.12
N CYS A 10 -10.54 51.03 -20.12
CA CYS A 10 -10.97 50.06 -21.10
C CYS A 10 -11.20 48.66 -20.46
N LEU A 11 -10.34 48.21 -19.55
CA LEU A 11 -10.51 46.96 -18.82
C LEU A 11 -11.73 46.97 -17.91
N GLY A 12 -12.07 48.11 -17.31
CA GLY A 12 -13.29 48.28 -16.50
C GLY A 12 -14.57 48.22 -17.31
N LEU A 13 -14.59 48.76 -18.57
CA LEU A 13 -15.73 48.73 -19.46
C LEU A 13 -16.08 47.33 -19.97
N PHE A 14 -15.09 46.46 -20.14
CA PHE A 14 -15.30 45.09 -20.63
C PHE A 14 -15.57 44.07 -19.51
N LYS A 15 -15.71 44.52 -18.22
CA LYS A 15 -15.89 43.59 -17.09
C LYS A 15 -14.89 42.39 -17.12
N LEU A 16 -13.71 42.58 -17.70
CA LEU A 16 -12.63 41.62 -17.61
C LEU A 16 -12.06 41.73 -16.20
N ASN A 17 -12.71 41.05 -15.28
CA ASN A 17 -12.21 40.88 -13.93
C ASN A 17 -10.77 40.38 -14.03
N ASN A 18 -9.86 40.99 -13.28
CA ASN A 18 -8.45 40.59 -13.19
C ASN A 18 -8.33 39.12 -12.83
N LYS A 19 -8.38 38.26 -13.83
CA LYS A 19 -8.01 36.83 -13.69
C LYS A 19 -6.50 36.63 -13.64
N TRP A 20 -5.73 37.70 -13.53
CA TRP A 20 -4.27 37.64 -13.45
C TRP A 20 -3.76 37.20 -12.06
N ASP A 21 -4.54 37.41 -10.99
CA ASP A 21 -4.21 36.94 -9.65
C ASP A 21 -4.42 35.43 -9.50
N SER A 22 -5.24 34.80 -10.36
CA SER A 22 -5.44 33.35 -10.36
C SER A 22 -4.34 32.56 -11.07
N LEU A 23 -3.45 33.21 -11.81
CA LEU A 23 -2.32 32.57 -12.47
C LEU A 23 -1.12 32.38 -11.52
N ASN A 24 -1.12 33.02 -10.34
CA ASN A 24 -0.13 32.85 -9.28
C ASN A 24 -0.61 31.96 -8.12
N SER A 25 -1.86 31.53 -8.07
CA SER A 25 -2.30 30.47 -7.19
C SER A 25 -1.86 29.15 -7.83
N GLY A 26 -0.84 28.50 -7.24
CA GLY A 26 -0.43 27.16 -7.66
C GLY A 26 -1.65 26.26 -7.76
N LEU A 27 -1.68 25.38 -8.76
CA LEU A 27 -2.76 24.40 -8.94
C LEU A 27 -3.00 23.65 -7.63
N SER A 28 -4.24 23.58 -7.19
CA SER A 28 -4.60 22.72 -6.06
C SER A 28 -4.45 21.24 -6.44
N ALA A 29 -4.30 20.37 -5.44
CA ALA A 29 -4.19 18.94 -5.69
C ALA A 29 -5.37 18.38 -6.49
N GLY A 30 -6.61 18.84 -6.21
CA GLY A 30 -7.80 18.43 -6.95
C GLY A 30 -7.85 18.96 -8.41
N GLU A 31 -7.33 20.16 -8.67
CA GLU A 31 -7.20 20.66 -10.05
C GLU A 31 -6.17 19.86 -10.84
N LEU A 32 -5.05 19.46 -10.22
CA LEU A 32 -4.06 18.58 -10.84
C LEU A 32 -4.66 17.20 -11.16
N GLU A 33 -5.39 16.62 -10.24
CA GLU A 33 -6.10 15.35 -10.42
C GLU A 33 -7.05 15.41 -11.61
N THR A 34 -7.94 16.42 -11.67
CA THR A 34 -8.86 16.63 -12.78
C THR A 34 -8.15 16.82 -14.13
N LEU A 35 -7.01 17.53 -14.15
CA LEU A 35 -6.22 17.73 -15.38
C LEU A 35 -5.60 16.41 -15.88
N ILE A 36 -5.21 15.53 -14.99
CA ILE A 36 -4.63 14.23 -15.32
C ILE A 36 -5.72 13.28 -15.80
N GLU A 37 -6.84 13.17 -15.10
CA GLU A 37 -8.00 12.35 -15.50
C GLU A 37 -8.53 12.74 -16.89
N THR A 38 -8.66 14.03 -17.16
CA THR A 38 -9.19 14.54 -18.45
C THR A 38 -8.18 14.47 -19.60
N ASN A 39 -7.01 13.86 -19.42
CA ASN A 39 -5.92 13.83 -20.41
C ASN A 39 -5.50 15.22 -20.91
N SER A 40 -5.74 16.26 -20.12
CA SER A 40 -5.41 17.65 -20.48
C SER A 40 -3.91 17.94 -20.34
N VAL A 41 -3.15 17.06 -19.66
CA VAL A 41 -1.69 17.12 -19.56
C VAL A 41 -1.08 16.37 -20.72
N THR A 42 -0.58 17.11 -21.72
CA THR A 42 0.10 16.53 -22.89
C THR A 42 1.54 16.11 -22.52
N GLY A 43 1.94 14.91 -22.95
CA GLY A 43 3.32 14.43 -22.81
C GLY A 43 3.57 13.36 -21.75
N LEU A 44 2.58 13.00 -20.91
CA LEU A 44 2.66 11.87 -20.00
C LEU A 44 2.49 10.55 -20.75
N LYS A 45 3.32 9.58 -20.45
CA LYS A 45 3.12 8.19 -20.88
C LYS A 45 2.01 7.55 -20.05
N PRO A 46 1.34 6.52 -20.57
CA PRO A 46 0.28 5.80 -19.84
C PRO A 46 0.72 5.33 -18.44
N ASP A 47 1.92 4.75 -18.32
CA ASP A 47 2.46 4.26 -17.05
C ASP A 47 2.71 5.39 -16.04
N GLU A 48 3.19 6.56 -16.54
CA GLU A 48 3.40 7.74 -15.69
C GLU A 48 2.08 8.28 -15.16
N LYS A 49 1.04 8.25 -15.99
CA LYS A 49 -0.32 8.63 -15.61
C LYS A 49 -0.86 7.71 -14.52
N ASN A 50 -0.76 6.39 -14.71
CA ASN A 50 -1.22 5.40 -13.74
C ASN A 50 -0.56 5.59 -12.36
N ILE A 51 0.76 5.85 -12.32
CA ILE A 51 1.47 6.11 -11.07
C ILE A 51 0.93 7.36 -10.36
N ILE A 52 0.65 8.43 -11.11
CA ILE A 52 0.14 9.67 -10.52
C ILE A 52 -1.29 9.45 -9.99
N GLU A 53 -2.14 8.76 -10.74
CA GLU A 53 -3.48 8.37 -10.30
C GLU A 53 -3.42 7.50 -9.05
N GLY A 54 -2.52 6.50 -8.97
CA GLY A 54 -2.28 5.70 -7.78
C GLY A 54 -1.85 6.52 -6.56
N VAL A 55 -1.02 7.56 -6.76
CA VAL A 55 -0.65 8.47 -5.65
C VAL A 55 -1.85 9.26 -5.13
N PHE A 56 -2.76 9.70 -6.00
CA PHE A 56 -3.98 10.38 -5.57
C PHE A 56 -4.93 9.43 -4.85
N ALA A 57 -5.07 8.21 -5.35
CA ALA A 57 -5.91 7.17 -4.74
C ALA A 57 -5.53 6.85 -3.29
N LEU A 58 -4.25 7.01 -2.89
CA LEU A 58 -3.82 6.75 -1.52
C LEU A 58 -4.60 7.53 -0.44
N LYS A 59 -5.21 8.67 -0.79
CA LYS A 59 -6.00 9.46 0.17
C LYS A 59 -7.37 8.84 0.45
N ASP A 60 -7.94 8.20 -0.55
CA ASP A 60 -9.30 7.69 -0.54
C ASP A 60 -9.33 6.19 -0.23
N THR A 61 -8.25 5.46 -0.54
CA THR A 61 -8.12 4.02 -0.24
C THR A 61 -7.80 3.80 1.24
N GLN A 62 -8.61 2.98 1.91
CA GLN A 62 -8.41 2.61 3.31
C GLN A 62 -7.47 1.40 3.43
N VAL A 63 -6.77 1.29 4.56
CA VAL A 63 -5.85 0.19 4.87
C VAL A 63 -6.52 -1.18 4.69
N LYS A 64 -7.78 -1.34 5.14
CA LYS A 64 -8.54 -2.60 5.04
C LYS A 64 -8.75 -3.12 3.61
N GLU A 65 -8.68 -2.22 2.61
CA GLU A 65 -8.90 -2.57 1.21
C GLU A 65 -7.67 -3.24 0.57
N VAL A 66 -6.48 -2.94 1.13
CA VAL A 66 -5.18 -3.35 0.56
C VAL A 66 -4.41 -4.30 1.48
N MET A 67 -4.74 -4.36 2.78
CA MET A 67 -4.05 -5.19 3.76
C MET A 67 -4.12 -6.68 3.43
N ILE A 68 -3.13 -7.43 3.90
CA ILE A 68 -3.22 -8.88 4.00
C ILE A 68 -4.14 -9.20 5.20
N PRO A 69 -5.29 -9.85 4.98
CA PRO A 69 -6.27 -10.07 6.03
C PRO A 69 -5.77 -11.07 7.08
N ARG A 70 -6.35 -11.02 8.29
CA ARG A 70 -6.04 -11.88 9.44
C ARG A 70 -5.96 -13.37 9.08
N SER A 71 -6.87 -13.84 8.21
CA SER A 71 -6.93 -15.25 7.79
C SER A 71 -5.75 -15.71 6.94
N GLU A 72 -5.01 -14.78 6.33
CA GLU A 72 -3.85 -15.06 5.48
C GLU A 72 -2.52 -14.73 6.17
N MET A 73 -2.55 -14.21 7.40
CA MET A 73 -1.34 -13.90 8.16
C MET A 73 -0.57 -15.17 8.56
N VAL A 74 0.72 -15.17 8.25
CA VAL A 74 1.65 -16.17 8.76
C VAL A 74 2.31 -15.64 10.03
N THR A 75 1.96 -16.22 11.16
CA THR A 75 2.46 -15.83 12.48
C THR A 75 3.28 -16.95 13.13
N LEU A 76 4.04 -16.62 14.17
CA LEU A 76 4.87 -17.54 14.93
C LEU A 76 4.43 -17.54 16.40
N SER A 77 4.54 -18.67 17.07
CA SER A 77 4.28 -18.78 18.51
C SER A 77 5.40 -18.13 19.33
N LYS A 78 5.09 -17.58 20.52
CA LYS A 78 6.05 -17.02 21.48
C LYS A 78 7.20 -17.96 21.85
N ASN A 79 6.94 -19.26 21.84
CA ASN A 79 7.92 -20.27 22.24
C ASN A 79 8.74 -20.81 21.06
N ILE A 80 8.70 -20.14 19.89
CA ILE A 80 9.39 -20.61 18.69
C ILE A 80 10.90 -20.65 18.90
N THR A 81 11.53 -21.75 18.48
CA THR A 81 12.98 -21.91 18.46
C THR A 81 13.58 -21.45 17.15
N PHE A 82 14.90 -21.24 17.14
CA PHE A 82 15.61 -20.85 15.91
C PHE A 82 15.49 -21.91 14.80
N ALA A 83 15.51 -23.20 15.15
CA ALA A 83 15.33 -24.28 14.16
C ALA A 83 13.95 -24.25 13.51
N GLU A 84 12.90 -24.03 14.31
CA GLU A 84 11.53 -23.91 13.82
C GLU A 84 11.32 -22.65 12.94
N LEU A 85 11.90 -21.53 13.34
CA LEU A 85 11.92 -20.32 12.51
C LEU A 85 12.52 -20.61 11.13
N MET A 86 13.70 -21.23 11.08
CA MET A 86 14.36 -21.53 9.81
C MET A 86 13.52 -22.44 8.91
N LYS A 87 12.76 -23.36 9.50
CA LYS A 87 11.80 -24.19 8.77
C LYS A 87 10.65 -23.34 8.19
N GLN A 88 10.09 -22.40 8.96
CA GLN A 88 9.05 -21.49 8.49
C GLN A 88 9.56 -20.57 7.37
N VAL A 89 10.76 -20.01 7.54
CA VAL A 89 11.41 -19.19 6.51
C VAL A 89 11.58 -19.95 5.20
N TYR A 90 12.01 -21.20 5.27
CA TYR A 90 12.18 -22.06 4.09
C TYR A 90 10.86 -22.31 3.36
N GLN A 91 9.78 -22.52 4.11
CA GLN A 91 8.44 -22.80 3.57
C GLN A 91 7.77 -21.57 2.98
N THR A 92 7.82 -20.43 3.68
CA THR A 92 7.04 -19.23 3.33
C THR A 92 7.82 -18.20 2.52
N ARG A 93 9.17 -18.27 2.58
CA ARG A 93 10.07 -17.26 1.99
C ARG A 93 9.92 -15.86 2.60
N HIS A 94 9.23 -15.73 3.75
CA HIS A 94 9.11 -14.45 4.46
C HIS A 94 10.38 -14.17 5.28
N ALA A 95 10.73 -12.88 5.37
CA ALA A 95 11.85 -12.40 6.18
C ALA A 95 11.40 -11.77 7.51
N ARG A 96 10.09 -11.56 7.68
CA ARG A 96 9.49 -10.97 8.88
C ARG A 96 8.24 -11.72 9.26
N PHE A 97 8.01 -11.81 10.57
CA PHE A 97 6.86 -12.50 11.13
C PHE A 97 6.37 -11.79 12.37
N PHE A 98 5.06 -11.72 12.57
CA PHE A 98 4.51 -11.41 13.87
C PHE A 98 4.63 -12.64 14.79
N VAL A 99 5.06 -12.40 16.02
CA VAL A 99 5.06 -13.39 17.08
C VAL A 99 3.89 -13.15 18.00
N ILE A 100 3.08 -14.18 18.21
CA ILE A 100 1.83 -14.12 18.97
C ILE A 100 1.92 -14.93 20.25
N GLY A 101 1.12 -14.53 21.24
CA GLY A 101 0.89 -15.27 22.47
C GLY A 101 -0.06 -16.43 22.27
N GLU A 102 -1.21 -16.40 22.91
CA GLU A 102 -2.21 -17.47 22.85
C GLU A 102 -3.25 -17.25 21.73
N SER A 103 -3.37 -16.02 21.23
CA SER A 103 -4.27 -15.69 20.14
C SER A 103 -3.63 -14.70 19.15
N LEU A 104 -4.25 -14.55 17.98
CA LEU A 104 -3.84 -13.55 16.97
C LEU A 104 -3.99 -12.11 17.47
N ASP A 105 -4.80 -11.88 18.50
CA ASP A 105 -4.97 -10.53 19.06
C ASP A 105 -3.86 -10.18 20.06
N GLU A 106 -3.14 -11.19 20.56
CA GLU A 106 -2.00 -11.00 21.44
C GLU A 106 -0.69 -10.99 20.65
N VAL A 107 -0.45 -9.93 19.89
CA VAL A 107 0.80 -9.76 19.15
C VAL A 107 1.89 -9.19 20.05
N LEU A 108 2.92 -10.00 20.33
CA LEU A 108 4.01 -9.69 21.25
C LEU A 108 5.11 -8.87 20.61
N GLY A 109 5.37 -9.06 19.31
CA GLY A 109 6.45 -8.38 18.61
C GLY A 109 6.58 -8.80 17.16
N VAL A 110 7.55 -8.22 16.47
CA VAL A 110 7.98 -8.58 15.12
C VAL A 110 9.35 -9.24 15.18
N LEU A 111 9.49 -10.39 14.56
CA LEU A 111 10.76 -11.04 14.31
C LEU A 111 11.21 -10.69 12.88
N ASP A 112 12.37 -10.03 12.75
CA ASP A 112 12.96 -9.69 11.45
C ASP A 112 14.32 -10.40 11.33
N LEU A 113 14.45 -11.27 10.35
CA LEU A 113 15.65 -12.08 10.10
C LEU A 113 16.94 -11.24 9.94
N ARG A 114 16.82 -10.01 9.45
CA ARG A 114 17.97 -9.13 9.27
C ARG A 114 18.63 -8.77 10.59
N TYR A 115 17.86 -8.66 11.67
CA TYR A 115 18.38 -8.37 13.01
C TYR A 115 18.99 -9.62 13.68
N LEU A 116 18.65 -10.82 13.23
CA LEU A 116 19.24 -12.06 13.71
C LEU A 116 20.62 -12.34 13.11
N ALA A 117 20.98 -11.69 12.02
CA ALA A 117 22.27 -11.89 11.34
C ALA A 117 23.47 -11.68 12.29
N LYS A 118 23.42 -10.67 13.17
CA LYS A 118 24.50 -10.37 14.12
C LYS A 118 24.65 -11.43 15.20
N PRO A 119 23.58 -11.85 15.96
CA PRO A 119 23.69 -12.94 16.92
C PRO A 119 24.08 -14.27 16.27
N ILE A 120 23.60 -14.56 15.06
CA ILE A 120 24.02 -15.76 14.30
C ILE A 120 25.53 -15.75 14.04
N SER A 121 26.06 -14.62 13.52
CA SER A 121 27.48 -14.49 13.20
C SER A 121 28.40 -14.60 14.40
N LYS A 122 27.90 -14.30 15.61
CA LYS A 122 28.62 -14.43 16.88
C LYS A 122 28.53 -15.82 17.51
N GLY A 123 27.76 -16.74 16.92
CA GLY A 123 27.50 -18.05 17.47
C GLY A 123 26.60 -18.06 18.73
N GLU A 124 25.84 -16.96 18.94
CA GLU A 124 24.92 -16.82 20.08
C GLU A 124 23.60 -17.57 19.87
N MET A 125 23.38 -18.14 18.66
CA MET A 125 22.13 -18.82 18.27
C MET A 125 22.38 -20.30 17.96
N GLY A 126 21.83 -21.18 18.80
CA GLY A 126 21.72 -22.62 18.55
C GLY A 126 20.32 -23.01 18.10
N ALA A 127 20.13 -24.26 17.70
CA ALA A 127 18.85 -24.78 17.21
C ALA A 127 17.68 -24.54 18.18
N GLU A 128 17.94 -24.70 19.48
CA GLU A 128 16.97 -24.62 20.59
C GLU A 128 16.87 -23.18 21.18
N THR A 129 17.56 -22.20 20.61
CA THR A 129 17.49 -20.81 21.10
C THR A 129 16.09 -20.26 20.93
N LEU A 130 15.46 -19.81 22.01
CA LEU A 130 14.17 -19.10 21.98
C LEU A 130 14.36 -17.70 21.43
N LEU A 131 13.38 -17.23 20.65
CA LEU A 131 13.48 -15.99 19.87
C LEU A 131 12.80 -14.78 20.51
N GLU A 132 12.09 -14.96 21.63
CA GLU A 132 11.41 -13.87 22.34
C GLU A 132 12.33 -12.66 22.66
N PRO A 133 13.60 -12.84 23.10
CA PRO A 133 14.50 -11.72 23.38
C PRO A 133 14.89 -10.87 22.15
N PHE A 134 14.63 -11.36 20.96
CA PHE A 134 14.98 -10.71 19.69
C PHE A 134 13.79 -10.03 19.01
N LEU A 135 12.65 -9.94 19.69
CA LEU A 135 11.46 -9.31 19.16
C LEU A 135 11.63 -7.79 19.10
N LEU A 136 11.19 -7.23 18.00
CA LEU A 136 11.09 -5.79 17.79
C LEU A 136 9.67 -5.31 18.18
N PRO A 137 9.51 -4.04 18.58
CA PRO A 137 8.20 -3.48 18.88
C PRO A 137 7.29 -3.47 17.65
N VAL A 138 5.97 -3.63 17.88
CA VAL A 138 4.94 -3.61 16.85
C VAL A 138 4.43 -2.18 16.66
N THR A 139 4.38 -1.73 15.43
CA THR A 139 3.64 -0.52 15.06
C THR A 139 2.25 -0.91 14.60
N LYS A 140 1.22 -0.35 15.25
CA LYS A 140 -0.20 -0.62 14.96
C LYS A 140 -0.81 0.56 14.21
N VAL A 141 -1.71 0.25 13.27
CA VAL A 141 -2.52 1.22 12.54
C VAL A 141 -3.98 0.76 12.48
N LEU A 142 -4.92 1.69 12.43
CA LEU A 142 -6.34 1.35 12.29
C LEU A 142 -6.65 0.93 10.85
N GLU A 143 -7.54 -0.03 10.69
CA GLU A 143 -8.00 -0.50 9.38
C GLU A 143 -8.71 0.59 8.56
N THR A 144 -9.28 1.59 9.24
CA THR A 144 -10.00 2.73 8.66
C THR A 144 -9.10 3.89 8.25
N CYS A 145 -7.81 3.89 8.61
CA CYS A 145 -6.85 4.89 8.15
C CYS A 145 -6.71 4.86 6.63
N SER A 146 -6.47 6.02 6.02
CA SER A 146 -6.09 6.07 4.61
C SER A 146 -4.64 5.62 4.40
N LEU A 147 -4.32 5.12 3.20
CA LEU A 147 -2.94 4.75 2.86
C LEU A 147 -2.00 5.95 2.90
N ALA A 148 -2.49 7.15 2.60
CA ALA A 148 -1.71 8.38 2.69
C ALA A 148 -1.26 8.69 4.13
N GLU A 149 -2.12 8.40 5.14
CA GLU A 149 -1.80 8.61 6.55
C GLU A 149 -0.72 7.65 7.06
N ILE A 150 -0.71 6.41 6.59
CA ILE A 150 0.26 5.40 7.02
C ILE A 150 1.57 5.43 6.23
N LEU A 151 1.60 6.07 5.05
CA LEU A 151 2.78 6.14 4.19
C LEU A 151 4.05 6.63 4.91
N PRO A 152 4.02 7.70 5.75
CA PRO A 152 5.19 8.12 6.52
C PRO A 152 5.68 7.05 7.52
N LEU A 153 4.77 6.30 8.14
CA LEU A 153 5.11 5.25 9.10
C LEU A 153 5.86 4.10 8.42
N VAL A 154 5.39 3.71 7.23
CA VAL A 154 6.01 2.65 6.43
C VAL A 154 7.38 3.06 5.92
N ARG A 155 7.52 4.32 5.48
CA ARG A 155 8.79 4.84 4.93
C ARG A 155 9.87 5.01 6.00
N ASP A 156 9.51 5.65 7.13
CA ASP A 156 10.49 6.19 8.06
C ASP A 156 10.81 5.24 9.23
N TYR A 157 9.87 4.37 9.61
CA TYR A 157 10.00 3.58 10.84
C TYR A 157 9.93 2.08 10.63
N ASN A 158 8.88 1.58 10.00
CA ASN A 158 8.68 0.14 9.93
C ASN A 158 7.86 -0.25 8.67
N PRO A 159 8.47 -0.95 7.71
CA PRO A 159 7.77 -1.39 6.50
C PRO A 159 6.83 -2.59 6.73
N PHE A 160 6.44 -2.89 7.98
CA PHE A 160 5.63 -4.05 8.37
C PHE A 160 4.74 -3.65 9.56
N LEU A 161 3.49 -3.29 9.28
CA LEU A 161 2.55 -2.74 10.26
C LEU A 161 1.45 -3.74 10.58
N LEU A 162 1.03 -3.78 11.84
CA LEU A 162 -0.14 -4.54 12.29
C LEU A 162 -1.40 -3.69 12.11
N VAL A 163 -2.39 -4.23 11.44
CA VAL A 163 -3.69 -3.58 11.26
C VAL A 163 -4.65 -4.06 12.34
N VAL A 164 -5.29 -3.11 13.00
CA VAL A 164 -6.22 -3.37 14.10
C VAL A 164 -7.55 -2.65 13.88
N ASP A 165 -8.62 -3.19 14.49
CA ASP A 165 -9.92 -2.53 14.62
C ASP A 165 -9.92 -1.46 15.73
N GLU A 166 -11.07 -0.81 15.96
CA GLU A 166 -11.28 0.21 17.00
C GLU A 166 -11.20 -0.35 18.43
N HIS A 167 -11.30 -1.66 18.57
CA HIS A 167 -11.25 -2.37 19.85
C HIS A 167 -9.86 -2.95 20.15
N GLY A 168 -8.94 -2.83 19.20
CA GLY A 168 -7.58 -3.36 19.28
C GLY A 168 -7.46 -4.81 18.82
N GLY A 169 -8.51 -5.39 18.27
CA GLY A 169 -8.48 -6.71 17.61
C GLY A 169 -7.63 -6.68 16.34
N THR A 170 -6.92 -7.76 16.07
CA THR A 170 -6.07 -7.86 14.87
C THR A 170 -6.92 -8.15 13.64
N GLU A 171 -6.89 -7.28 12.65
CA GLU A 171 -7.59 -7.43 11.38
C GLU A 171 -6.68 -7.90 10.23
N GLY A 172 -5.38 -7.57 10.29
CA GLY A 172 -4.46 -7.95 9.25
C GLY A 172 -3.07 -7.38 9.43
N LEU A 173 -2.32 -7.35 8.33
CA LEU A 173 -1.04 -6.65 8.24
C LEU A 173 -0.95 -5.89 6.91
N ILE A 174 -0.15 -4.83 6.89
CA ILE A 174 0.17 -4.10 5.67
C ILE A 174 1.67 -3.85 5.59
N THR A 175 2.21 -3.91 4.37
CA THR A 175 3.64 -3.75 4.11
C THR A 175 3.92 -2.62 3.13
N ALA A 176 5.19 -2.22 3.01
CA ALA A 176 5.63 -1.28 1.98
C ALA A 176 5.36 -1.78 0.55
N ALA A 177 5.36 -3.11 0.35
CA ALA A 177 5.09 -3.70 -0.95
C ALA A 177 3.62 -3.49 -1.38
N ASP A 178 2.69 -3.59 -0.41
CA ASP A 178 1.26 -3.39 -0.66
C ASP A 178 0.98 -1.92 -1.07
N LEU A 179 1.57 -0.95 -0.34
CA LEU A 179 1.47 0.47 -0.71
C LEU A 179 2.08 0.76 -2.09
N THR A 180 3.23 0.13 -2.38
CA THR A 180 3.88 0.32 -3.69
C THR A 180 3.03 -0.27 -4.80
N GLY A 181 2.38 -1.42 -4.56
CA GLY A 181 1.43 -2.04 -5.49
C GLY A 181 0.29 -1.10 -5.85
N GLU A 182 -0.28 -0.42 -4.85
CA GLU A 182 -1.36 0.55 -5.07
C GLU A 182 -0.90 1.78 -5.89
N ILE A 183 0.32 2.27 -5.65
CA ILE A 183 0.87 3.42 -6.38
C ILE A 183 1.18 3.07 -7.85
N VAL A 184 1.80 1.92 -8.08
CA VAL A 184 2.29 1.54 -9.43
C VAL A 184 1.17 0.94 -10.28
N GLY A 185 0.08 0.54 -9.64
CA GLY A 185 -1.02 -0.19 -10.27
C GLY A 185 -0.70 -1.68 -10.45
N ASP A 186 -1.76 -2.45 -10.62
CA ASP A 186 -1.74 -3.92 -10.59
C ASP A 186 -1.00 -4.64 -11.74
N GLU A 187 -0.20 -3.96 -12.54
CA GLU A 187 0.57 -4.66 -13.59
C GLU A 187 1.53 -5.72 -13.00
N ILE A 188 2.02 -5.51 -11.78
CA ILE A 188 2.84 -6.52 -11.07
C ILE A 188 1.94 -7.60 -10.43
N GLN A 189 0.73 -7.25 -9.98
CA GLN A 189 -0.27 -8.21 -9.53
C GLN A 189 -0.96 -8.96 -10.68
N ASN A 190 -1.03 -8.38 -11.87
CA ASN A 190 -1.58 -9.03 -13.06
C ASN A 190 -0.97 -10.42 -13.30
N ASN A 191 0.29 -10.67 -12.98
CA ASN A 191 0.85 -12.02 -13.02
C ASN A 191 0.19 -12.99 -12.02
N LYS A 192 -0.35 -12.51 -10.88
CA LYS A 192 -1.12 -13.34 -9.93
C LYS A 192 -2.57 -13.50 -10.39
N ILE A 193 -3.22 -12.42 -10.83
CA ILE A 193 -4.60 -12.42 -11.34
C ILE A 193 -4.71 -13.27 -12.60
N TYR A 194 -3.72 -13.22 -13.50
CA TYR A 194 -3.68 -14.10 -14.69
C TYR A 194 -3.56 -15.58 -14.34
N SER A 195 -2.99 -15.94 -13.18
CA SER A 195 -2.96 -17.32 -12.69
C SER A 195 -4.32 -17.79 -12.14
N ASP A 196 -5.14 -16.85 -11.64
CA ASP A 196 -6.42 -17.12 -11.00
C ASP A 196 -7.62 -17.09 -11.94
N MET A 197 -7.43 -16.63 -13.20
CA MET A 197 -8.44 -16.63 -14.26
C MET A 197 -8.01 -17.55 -15.41
N LYS A 198 -8.67 -18.69 -15.54
CA LYS A 198 -8.39 -19.69 -16.60
C LYS A 198 -9.60 -19.86 -17.51
N GLN A 199 -9.41 -19.61 -18.80
CA GLN A 199 -10.42 -19.95 -19.79
C GLN A 199 -10.50 -21.46 -19.92
N LEU A 200 -11.69 -22.04 -19.71
CA LEU A 200 -11.92 -23.48 -19.70
C LEU A 200 -11.96 -24.08 -21.11
N ASP A 201 -12.35 -23.27 -22.11
CA ASP A 201 -12.43 -23.70 -23.50
C ASP A 201 -12.32 -22.48 -24.41
N ASN A 202 -11.48 -22.57 -25.46
CA ASN A 202 -11.29 -21.50 -26.44
C ASN A 202 -12.53 -21.22 -27.31
N SER A 203 -13.45 -22.16 -27.37
CA SER A 203 -14.70 -22.05 -28.13
C SER A 203 -15.90 -21.61 -27.30
N SER A 204 -15.83 -21.75 -26.00
CA SER A 204 -16.88 -21.34 -25.06
C SER A 204 -16.41 -20.11 -24.24
N LYS A 205 -17.27 -19.09 -24.11
CA LYS A 205 -17.02 -17.94 -23.23
C LYS A 205 -17.13 -18.34 -21.75
N LYS A 206 -16.46 -19.44 -21.34
CA LYS A 206 -16.47 -19.95 -19.97
C LYS A 206 -15.11 -19.76 -19.34
N TRP A 207 -15.11 -19.15 -18.17
CA TRP A 207 -13.93 -18.87 -17.37
C TRP A 207 -14.03 -19.53 -16.00
N SER A 208 -12.93 -20.10 -15.52
CA SER A 208 -12.75 -20.46 -14.12
C SER A 208 -12.07 -19.29 -13.44
N ILE A 209 -12.66 -18.77 -12.37
CA ILE A 209 -12.20 -17.59 -11.65
C ILE A 209 -12.07 -17.98 -10.18
N ALA A 210 -10.97 -17.63 -9.54
CA ALA A 210 -10.82 -17.84 -8.09
C ALA A 210 -11.84 -16.99 -7.33
N GLY A 211 -12.47 -17.56 -6.28
CA GLY A 211 -13.56 -16.89 -5.54
C GLY A 211 -13.14 -15.61 -4.80
N LYS A 212 -11.83 -15.33 -4.72
CA LYS A 212 -11.25 -14.12 -4.12
C LYS A 212 -10.94 -13.01 -5.14
N SER A 213 -11.19 -13.23 -6.44
CA SER A 213 -10.92 -12.24 -7.49
C SER A 213 -11.90 -11.08 -7.41
N GLU A 214 -11.42 -9.85 -7.57
CA GLU A 214 -12.24 -8.66 -7.54
C GLU A 214 -13.12 -8.51 -8.79
N ILE A 215 -14.35 -8.02 -8.62
CA ILE A 215 -15.32 -7.86 -9.73
C ILE A 215 -14.79 -6.89 -10.80
N ILE A 216 -14.05 -5.87 -10.40
CA ILE A 216 -13.46 -4.87 -11.29
C ILE A 216 -12.46 -5.52 -12.26
N ASP A 217 -11.62 -6.44 -11.76
CA ASP A 217 -10.62 -7.14 -12.56
C ASP A 217 -11.25 -8.14 -13.51
N ILE A 218 -12.33 -8.79 -13.09
CA ILE A 218 -13.13 -9.67 -13.95
C ILE A 218 -13.70 -8.88 -15.13
N ASN A 219 -14.25 -7.70 -14.88
CA ASN A 219 -14.86 -6.84 -15.90
C ASN A 219 -13.87 -6.25 -16.90
N LYS A 220 -12.61 -6.05 -16.53
CA LYS A 220 -11.56 -5.58 -17.47
C LYS A 220 -11.15 -6.63 -18.50
N LYS A 221 -11.41 -7.90 -18.21
CA LYS A 221 -10.95 -9.02 -19.04
C LYS A 221 -12.05 -9.70 -19.87
N LEU A 222 -13.31 -9.54 -19.51
CA LEU A 222 -14.47 -10.05 -20.25
C LEU A 222 -14.97 -9.07 -21.30
#